data_bb14e344697755b0856d6401fc7bfbd5
#
_entry.id   bb14e344697755b0856d6401fc7bfbd5
#
_cell.length_a   1.000
_cell.length_b   1.000
_cell.length_c   1.000
_cell.angle_alpha   90.00
_cell.angle_beta   90.00
_cell.angle_gamma   90.00
#
_symmetry.space_group_name_H-M   'P 1'
#
loop_
_entity.id
_entity.type
_entity.pdbx_description
1 polymer ?
#
loop_
_entity_poly.entity_id
_entity_poly.type
_entity_poly.pdbx_seq_one_letter_code
_entity_poly.pdbx_strand_id
1 'polypeptide(L)'
;MGSKRSAKTKTSLILVFVIAFCTVVPVFARLPSPFSHHHGNRSQPKKNVSRKFEISDDMFWKDGHPFQIIGGDLHYFRVLPQYWEDRLLKAKALGLNTIQTYVPWNLHEPKPGELDFEGIANIEAFLKLCDKLGLLVMLRAGPYICAEWDLGGFPAWLLAMNPSPKLRSSDSTFLKLVDGWWGNLLPKLVPFLYDNGGPIIMVQIENEYGSYGNDKAYLHHLVNLARGHLAHDVILYTTDGGSREHLEKGTIRGDAVFSAVDFSTGDDPWPIFKLQKEFNAPGKSPPLSAEFYTGWLTHWGESIAATDADFTAAALENILQKNGSAVLYMAHGGTNFGFYNGANTGQDEADYKADITSYDYDAPIRESGDVNNAKFNGENVHDRAQVFISCPSKESGARPTYVGTLERRLNDNLSLPETKCFSDINLYILVENMGHINYGPFIFDRKGILSSVYLDGETLHGWKMLPIPFHNLNEFPTFNPIAQASSSTFSKMLMRRKKLIYESENTSLVPAIYIGHFSIDTSKLIKDTFLSFNNWGKGIAFVNEFNLGRYWPLRGPQCNLYVPAPLLKEGDNTLVILELESPNPELVVHSVNEPDFTCRSTLKSKERTNMGPKSM
;
A
#
# COMPACT_ATOMS: atom_id res chain seq x y z
N MET A 1 -20.65 16.00 62.33
CA MET A 1 -20.55 14.66 61.69
C MET A 1 -21.43 14.73 60.45
N GLY A 2 -20.85 15.01 59.29
CA GLY A 2 -21.54 15.15 58.01
C GLY A 2 -21.09 14.01 57.10
N SER A 3 -22.02 13.14 56.76
CA SER A 3 -21.83 12.00 55.85
C SER A 3 -21.74 12.54 54.40
N LYS A 4 -20.57 12.40 53.82
CA LYS A 4 -20.38 12.57 52.35
C LYS A 4 -20.93 11.32 51.65
N ARG A 5 -22.07 11.44 51.01
CA ARG A 5 -22.54 10.44 50.02
C ARG A 5 -21.73 10.60 48.75
N SER A 6 -20.87 9.64 48.44
CA SER A 6 -20.25 9.50 47.12
C SER A 6 -21.34 9.05 46.13
N ALA A 7 -21.68 9.92 45.19
CA ALA A 7 -22.52 9.55 44.05
C ALA A 7 -21.63 8.73 43.07
N LYS A 8 -21.88 7.45 42.94
CA LYS A 8 -21.27 6.60 41.91
C LYS A 8 -21.91 6.95 40.55
N THR A 9 -21.24 7.73 39.75
CA THR A 9 -21.61 8.00 38.38
C THR A 9 -21.44 6.72 37.55
N LYS A 10 -22.52 6.18 37.03
CA LYS A 10 -22.44 5.08 36.07
C LYS A 10 -22.18 5.67 34.70
N THR A 11 -20.96 5.52 34.19
CA THR A 11 -20.59 5.97 32.84
C THR A 11 -20.93 4.85 31.85
N SER A 12 -21.88 5.08 30.96
CA SER A 12 -22.11 4.19 29.79
C SER A 12 -21.18 4.60 28.69
N LEU A 13 -20.24 3.73 28.34
CA LEU A 13 -19.24 3.97 27.29
C LEU A 13 -19.71 3.39 25.97
N ILE A 14 -19.69 4.20 24.93
CA ILE A 14 -19.84 3.78 23.54
C ILE A 14 -18.55 4.12 22.81
N LEU A 15 -17.82 3.09 22.37
CA LEU A 15 -16.59 3.21 21.62
C LEU A 15 -16.91 3.05 20.13
N VAL A 16 -16.60 4.06 19.34
CA VAL A 16 -16.70 4.01 17.87
C VAL A 16 -15.30 3.79 17.32
N PHE A 17 -15.04 2.60 16.80
CA PHE A 17 -13.80 2.31 16.08
C PHE A 17 -14.01 2.47 14.59
N VAL A 18 -13.20 3.29 13.95
CA VAL A 18 -12.97 3.21 12.52
C VAL A 18 -11.82 2.23 12.32
N ILE A 19 -12.13 0.94 12.35
CA ILE A 19 -11.17 -0.05 11.87
C ILE A 19 -11.44 -0.19 10.39
N ALA A 20 -10.58 0.39 9.57
CA ALA A 20 -10.57 0.11 8.14
C ALA A 20 -10.08 -1.34 7.95
N PHE A 21 -10.99 -2.31 8.07
CA PHE A 21 -10.74 -3.64 7.56
C PHE A 21 -10.77 -3.53 6.04
N CYS A 22 -9.61 -3.67 5.42
CA CYS A 22 -9.49 -3.80 3.99
C CYS A 22 -10.12 -5.12 3.55
N THR A 23 -11.41 -5.10 3.27
CA THR A 23 -11.99 -6.09 2.39
C THR A 23 -12.40 -5.35 1.13
N VAL A 24 -11.45 -5.17 0.21
CA VAL A 24 -11.74 -4.68 -1.13
C VAL A 24 -12.36 -5.84 -1.89
N VAL A 25 -13.67 -5.86 -1.97
CA VAL A 25 -14.35 -6.56 -3.05
C VAL A 25 -14.71 -5.49 -4.07
N PRO A 26 -14.00 -5.39 -5.20
CA PRO A 26 -14.43 -4.48 -6.25
C PRO A 26 -15.71 -5.03 -6.87
N VAL A 27 -16.84 -4.39 -6.59
CA VAL A 27 -18.05 -4.59 -7.38
C VAL A 27 -17.85 -3.85 -8.70
N PHE A 28 -17.23 -4.52 -9.67
CA PHE A 28 -17.22 -4.02 -11.03
C PHE A 28 -18.59 -4.31 -11.67
N ALA A 29 -19.33 -3.24 -11.97
CA ALA A 29 -20.45 -3.31 -12.88
C ALA A 29 -19.96 -3.88 -14.23
N ARG A 30 -20.58 -4.96 -14.69
CA ARG A 30 -20.29 -5.53 -16.01
C ARG A 30 -20.64 -4.52 -17.10
N LEU A 31 -19.63 -3.88 -17.67
CA LEU A 31 -19.77 -3.21 -18.95
C LEU A 31 -19.67 -4.26 -20.07
N PRO A 32 -20.55 -4.25 -21.06
CA PRO A 32 -20.46 -5.17 -22.18
C PRO A 32 -19.26 -4.80 -23.07
N SER A 33 -18.37 -5.77 -23.27
CA SER A 33 -17.24 -5.66 -24.20
C SER A 33 -17.73 -5.60 -25.65
N PRO A 34 -17.25 -4.67 -26.49
CA PRO A 34 -17.50 -4.68 -27.92
C PRO A 34 -16.36 -5.43 -28.65
N PHE A 35 -16.35 -6.73 -28.58
CA PHE A 35 -15.54 -7.53 -29.51
C PHE A 35 -16.43 -8.38 -30.39
N SER A 36 -16.58 -7.93 -31.62
CA SER A 36 -17.19 -8.68 -32.72
C SER A 36 -16.28 -9.82 -33.16
N HIS A 37 -16.87 -11.00 -33.29
CA HIS A 37 -16.24 -12.17 -33.89
C HIS A 37 -15.78 -11.89 -35.33
N HIS A 38 -14.51 -12.18 -35.62
CA HIS A 38 -14.10 -12.50 -36.97
C HIS A 38 -13.45 -13.88 -37.03
N HIS A 39 -13.92 -14.64 -37.98
CA HIS A 39 -13.58 -16.04 -38.23
C HIS A 39 -12.13 -16.26 -38.67
N GLY A 40 -11.56 -17.28 -38.13
CA GLY A 40 -10.80 -18.35 -38.76
C GLY A 40 -9.61 -17.96 -39.65
N ASN A 41 -8.39 -18.16 -39.09
CA ASN A 41 -7.30 -18.67 -39.89
C ASN A 41 -6.63 -19.83 -39.14
N ARG A 42 -6.59 -21.00 -39.76
CA ARG A 42 -5.85 -22.19 -39.28
C ARG A 42 -4.38 -21.80 -39.18
N SER A 43 -3.89 -21.61 -37.96
CA SER A 43 -2.45 -21.53 -37.71
C SER A 43 -1.83 -22.91 -37.91
N GLN A 44 -0.80 -22.97 -38.77
CA GLN A 44 0.10 -24.12 -38.86
C GLN A 44 0.71 -24.43 -37.48
N PRO A 45 1.00 -25.71 -37.15
CA PRO A 45 1.66 -26.03 -35.90
C PRO A 45 3.02 -25.35 -35.84
N LYS A 46 3.21 -24.44 -34.87
CA LYS A 46 4.53 -23.86 -34.55
C LYS A 46 5.47 -25.04 -34.24
N LYS A 47 6.62 -25.11 -34.92
CA LYS A 47 7.74 -25.97 -34.48
C LYS A 47 7.98 -25.68 -33.00
N ASN A 48 7.95 -26.71 -32.17
CA ASN A 48 8.38 -26.63 -30.78
C ASN A 48 9.85 -26.24 -30.75
N VAL A 49 10.15 -24.96 -30.70
CA VAL A 49 11.44 -24.45 -30.22
C VAL A 49 11.38 -24.65 -28.72
N SER A 50 12.25 -25.47 -28.15
CA SER A 50 12.35 -25.63 -26.70
C SER A 50 12.79 -24.28 -26.13
N ARG A 51 11.87 -23.56 -25.48
CA ARG A 51 12.19 -22.32 -24.75
C ARG A 51 12.91 -22.71 -23.46
N LYS A 52 14.03 -22.09 -23.18
CA LYS A 52 14.81 -22.35 -21.98
C LYS A 52 15.45 -21.08 -21.45
N PHE A 53 15.31 -20.85 -20.15
CA PHE A 53 16.03 -19.80 -19.45
C PHE A 53 16.86 -20.43 -18.34
N GLU A 54 18.18 -20.21 -18.38
CA GLU A 54 19.10 -20.88 -17.47
C GLU A 54 20.29 -20.01 -17.07
N ILE A 55 20.98 -20.41 -15.99
CA ILE A 55 22.25 -19.82 -15.56
C ILE A 55 23.37 -20.79 -15.88
N SER A 56 24.40 -20.34 -16.61
CA SER A 56 25.66 -21.05 -16.85
C SER A 56 26.79 -20.06 -17.08
N ASP A 57 28.02 -20.45 -16.73
CA ASP A 57 29.24 -19.66 -16.93
C ASP A 57 29.15 -18.23 -16.36
N ASP A 58 28.48 -18.11 -15.20
CA ASP A 58 28.16 -16.83 -14.53
C ASP A 58 27.42 -15.84 -15.43
N MET A 59 26.56 -16.34 -16.33
CA MET A 59 25.70 -15.57 -17.21
C MET A 59 24.29 -16.14 -17.24
N PHE A 60 23.32 -15.29 -17.57
CA PHE A 60 21.98 -15.74 -17.98
C PHE A 60 21.99 -16.14 -19.45
N TRP A 61 21.26 -17.21 -19.76
CA TRP A 61 21.07 -17.72 -21.11
C TRP A 61 19.60 -17.84 -21.43
N LYS A 62 19.21 -17.31 -22.57
CA LYS A 62 17.85 -17.40 -23.09
C LYS A 62 17.89 -18.11 -24.45
N ASP A 63 17.27 -19.27 -24.53
CA ASP A 63 17.19 -20.07 -25.78
C ASP A 63 18.59 -20.35 -26.40
N GLY A 64 19.60 -20.58 -25.55
CA GLY A 64 20.97 -20.83 -25.94
C GLY A 64 21.79 -19.60 -26.31
N HIS A 65 21.28 -18.39 -26.06
CA HIS A 65 22.00 -17.14 -26.28
C HIS A 65 22.25 -16.40 -24.96
N PRO A 66 23.42 -15.74 -24.78
CA PRO A 66 23.65 -14.89 -23.63
C PRO A 66 22.55 -13.83 -23.50
N PHE A 67 22.08 -13.59 -22.29
CA PHE A 67 21.02 -12.64 -21.99
C PHE A 67 21.42 -11.76 -20.81
N GLN A 68 21.22 -10.45 -20.95
CA GLN A 68 21.40 -9.49 -19.88
C GLN A 68 20.02 -8.97 -19.43
N ILE A 69 19.71 -9.10 -18.14
CA ILE A 69 18.48 -8.58 -17.58
C ILE A 69 18.63 -7.07 -17.39
N ILE A 70 17.80 -6.31 -18.12
CA ILE A 70 17.57 -4.88 -17.91
C ILE A 70 16.11 -4.77 -17.50
N GLY A 71 15.90 -4.84 -16.19
CA GLY A 71 14.56 -5.00 -15.62
C GLY A 71 14.05 -3.75 -14.90
N GLY A 72 12.80 -3.80 -14.50
CA GLY A 72 12.22 -2.79 -13.64
C GLY A 72 10.95 -3.28 -12.94
N ASP A 73 10.81 -2.85 -11.69
CA ASP A 73 9.62 -3.13 -10.90
C ASP A 73 8.45 -2.28 -11.37
N LEU A 74 7.34 -2.98 -11.66
CA LEU A 74 6.04 -2.42 -11.95
C LEU A 74 5.00 -3.31 -11.25
N HIS A 75 4.37 -2.77 -10.22
CA HIS A 75 3.42 -3.50 -9.40
C HIS A 75 2.02 -3.43 -10.00
N TYR A 76 1.52 -4.54 -10.61
CA TYR A 76 0.20 -4.56 -11.26
C TYR A 76 -0.93 -4.10 -10.33
N PHE A 77 -0.79 -4.35 -9.03
CA PHE A 77 -1.78 -4.01 -8.01
C PHE A 77 -1.76 -2.52 -7.59
N ARG A 78 -0.78 -1.73 -8.06
CA ARG A 78 -0.70 -0.27 -7.90
C ARG A 78 -1.12 0.51 -9.15
N VAL A 79 -1.59 -0.19 -10.18
CA VAL A 79 -1.99 0.37 -11.48
C VAL A 79 -3.32 -0.22 -11.88
N LEU A 80 -4.27 0.59 -12.33
CA LEU A 80 -5.53 0.05 -12.84
C LEU A 80 -5.29 -0.82 -14.08
N PRO A 81 -6.01 -1.94 -14.26
CA PRO A 81 -5.82 -2.85 -15.38
C PRO A 81 -5.87 -2.18 -16.76
N GLN A 82 -6.66 -1.12 -16.91
CA GLN A 82 -6.77 -0.33 -18.13
C GLN A 82 -5.48 0.38 -18.51
N TYR A 83 -4.56 0.56 -17.56
CA TYR A 83 -3.28 1.25 -17.76
C TYR A 83 -2.06 0.33 -17.77
N TRP A 84 -2.25 -0.97 -17.52
CA TRP A 84 -1.12 -1.91 -17.55
C TRP A 84 -0.38 -1.87 -18.89
N GLU A 85 -1.12 -1.87 -20.04
CA GLU A 85 -0.49 -1.85 -21.38
C GLU A 85 0.31 -0.56 -21.59
N ASP A 86 -0.21 0.59 -21.19
CA ASP A 86 0.48 1.88 -21.30
C ASP A 86 1.79 1.90 -20.49
N ARG A 87 1.73 1.47 -19.23
CA ARG A 87 2.90 1.44 -18.33
C ARG A 87 3.96 0.43 -18.80
N LEU A 88 3.55 -0.73 -19.28
CA LEU A 88 4.44 -1.75 -19.84
C LEU A 88 5.09 -1.29 -21.14
N LEU A 89 4.37 -0.59 -22.01
CA LEU A 89 4.93 0.00 -23.23
C LEU A 89 5.95 1.10 -22.91
N LYS A 90 5.71 1.94 -21.92
CA LYS A 90 6.65 2.96 -21.43
C LYS A 90 7.90 2.31 -20.83
N ALA A 91 7.75 1.28 -20.02
CA ALA A 91 8.86 0.49 -19.50
C ALA A 91 9.72 -0.11 -20.64
N LYS A 92 9.07 -0.66 -21.66
CA LYS A 92 9.76 -1.16 -22.87
C LYS A 92 10.45 -0.05 -23.65
N ALA A 93 9.84 1.14 -23.75
CA ALA A 93 10.44 2.31 -24.42
C ALA A 93 11.66 2.87 -23.65
N LEU A 94 11.73 2.69 -22.32
CA LEU A 94 12.93 2.96 -21.52
C LEU A 94 14.07 1.97 -21.78
N GLY A 95 13.86 0.92 -22.60
CA GLY A 95 14.84 -0.11 -22.88
C GLY A 95 14.77 -1.34 -22.00
N LEU A 96 13.76 -1.46 -21.13
CA LEU A 96 13.61 -2.64 -20.28
C LEU A 96 13.16 -3.85 -21.11
N ASN A 97 13.75 -4.99 -20.83
CA ASN A 97 13.40 -6.29 -21.43
C ASN A 97 12.68 -7.23 -20.46
N THR A 98 12.67 -6.87 -19.18
CA THR A 98 12.12 -7.68 -18.10
C THR A 98 11.32 -6.79 -17.13
N ILE A 99 10.16 -7.26 -16.71
CA ILE A 99 9.36 -6.64 -15.65
C ILE A 99 9.51 -7.49 -14.39
N GLN A 100 9.68 -6.85 -13.24
CA GLN A 100 9.59 -7.50 -11.95
C GLN A 100 8.29 -7.05 -11.25
N THR A 101 7.62 -7.96 -10.57
CA THR A 101 6.41 -7.66 -9.80
C THR A 101 6.22 -8.63 -8.66
N TYR A 102 5.68 -8.13 -7.54
CA TYR A 102 5.25 -8.96 -6.41
C TYR A 102 3.84 -9.53 -6.59
N VAL A 103 3.48 -10.48 -5.71
CA VAL A 103 2.12 -10.99 -5.52
C VAL A 103 1.72 -10.80 -4.05
N PRO A 104 0.95 -9.76 -3.70
CA PRO A 104 0.57 -9.52 -2.31
C PRO A 104 -0.55 -10.46 -1.85
N TRP A 105 -0.27 -11.26 -0.82
CA TRP A 105 -1.23 -12.24 -0.29
C TRP A 105 -2.53 -11.58 0.19
N ASN A 106 -2.44 -10.44 0.90
CA ASN A 106 -3.60 -9.73 1.43
C ASN A 106 -4.57 -9.17 0.37
N LEU A 107 -4.09 -8.95 -0.86
CA LEU A 107 -4.95 -8.57 -1.99
C LEU A 107 -5.73 -9.77 -2.52
N HIS A 108 -5.08 -10.93 -2.57
CA HIS A 108 -5.63 -12.15 -3.16
C HIS A 108 -6.42 -13.02 -2.19
N GLU A 109 -6.20 -12.87 -0.88
CA GLU A 109 -6.95 -13.53 0.18
C GLU A 109 -7.28 -12.53 1.30
N PRO A 110 -8.16 -11.55 1.04
CA PRO A 110 -8.52 -10.51 2.01
C PRO A 110 -9.20 -11.05 3.26
N LYS A 111 -9.83 -12.22 3.17
CA LYS A 111 -10.37 -12.99 4.29
C LYS A 111 -9.97 -14.46 4.15
N PRO A 112 -9.87 -15.21 5.26
CA PRO A 112 -9.47 -16.62 5.21
C PRO A 112 -10.33 -17.43 4.23
N GLY A 113 -9.69 -18.00 3.20
CA GLY A 113 -10.34 -18.83 2.18
C GLY A 113 -11.15 -18.08 1.10
N GLU A 114 -11.27 -16.76 1.19
CA GLU A 114 -11.91 -15.95 0.13
C GLU A 114 -10.82 -15.45 -0.85
N LEU A 115 -10.65 -16.16 -1.95
CA LEU A 115 -9.63 -15.87 -2.96
C LEU A 115 -10.17 -14.91 -4.02
N ASP A 116 -9.37 -13.89 -4.39
CA ASP A 116 -9.65 -12.93 -5.46
C ASP A 116 -8.49 -12.91 -6.49
N PHE A 117 -8.82 -13.13 -7.76
CA PHE A 117 -7.91 -13.03 -8.90
C PHE A 117 -8.56 -12.23 -10.05
N GLU A 118 -9.49 -11.34 -9.74
CA GLU A 118 -10.20 -10.52 -10.71
C GLU A 118 -9.78 -9.05 -10.65
N GLY A 119 -10.13 -8.26 -11.66
CA GLY A 119 -9.86 -6.83 -11.70
C GLY A 119 -8.38 -6.52 -11.50
N ILE A 120 -8.07 -5.68 -10.51
CA ILE A 120 -6.69 -5.30 -10.17
C ILE A 120 -5.87 -6.47 -9.61
N ALA A 121 -6.53 -7.51 -9.09
CA ALA A 121 -5.89 -8.74 -8.61
C ALA A 121 -5.65 -9.78 -9.73
N ASN A 122 -5.98 -9.49 -10.99
CA ASN A 122 -5.85 -10.46 -12.08
C ASN A 122 -4.42 -10.56 -12.60
N ILE A 123 -3.56 -11.23 -11.82
CA ILE A 123 -2.15 -11.47 -12.17
C ILE A 123 -2.01 -12.23 -13.51
N GLU A 124 -2.91 -13.17 -13.81
CA GLU A 124 -2.85 -13.92 -15.07
C GLU A 124 -3.02 -13.01 -16.29
N ALA A 125 -3.94 -12.03 -16.22
CA ALA A 125 -4.13 -11.06 -17.30
C ALA A 125 -2.91 -10.17 -17.47
N PHE A 126 -2.28 -9.76 -16.37
CA PHE A 126 -1.03 -8.99 -16.39
C PHE A 126 0.12 -9.78 -17.04
N LEU A 127 0.30 -11.05 -16.67
CA LEU A 127 1.32 -11.92 -17.25
C LEU A 127 1.09 -12.17 -18.74
N LYS A 128 -0.15 -12.41 -19.17
CA LYS A 128 -0.53 -12.52 -20.60
C LYS A 128 -0.18 -11.25 -21.38
N LEU A 129 -0.34 -10.09 -20.75
CA LEU A 129 -0.02 -8.83 -21.37
C LEU A 129 1.49 -8.63 -21.49
N CYS A 130 2.28 -8.97 -20.47
CA CYS A 130 3.75 -8.97 -20.56
C CYS A 130 4.25 -9.85 -21.70
N ASP A 131 3.74 -11.08 -21.83
CA ASP A 131 4.11 -12.01 -22.91
C ASP A 131 3.71 -11.44 -24.30
N LYS A 132 2.49 -10.91 -24.44
CA LYS A 132 2.02 -10.24 -25.67
C LYS A 132 2.96 -9.11 -26.11
N LEU A 133 3.51 -8.35 -25.16
CA LEU A 133 4.40 -7.23 -25.42
C LEU A 133 5.87 -7.67 -25.57
N GLY A 134 6.17 -8.95 -25.38
CA GLY A 134 7.53 -9.53 -25.47
C GLY A 134 8.41 -9.11 -24.30
N LEU A 135 7.84 -8.81 -23.15
CA LEU A 135 8.54 -8.55 -21.89
C LEU A 135 8.62 -9.84 -21.06
N LEU A 136 9.80 -10.16 -20.56
CA LEU A 136 9.98 -11.27 -19.61
C LEU A 136 9.54 -10.83 -18.21
N VAL A 137 9.33 -11.80 -17.32
CA VAL A 137 8.88 -11.51 -15.96
C VAL A 137 9.76 -12.22 -14.93
N MET A 138 10.26 -11.47 -13.95
CA MET A 138 10.76 -11.97 -12.68
C MET A 138 9.62 -11.82 -11.66
N LEU A 139 9.08 -12.95 -11.18
CA LEU A 139 7.94 -12.94 -10.29
C LEU A 139 8.38 -13.10 -8.84
N ARG A 140 7.89 -12.24 -7.95
CA ARG A 140 8.20 -12.25 -6.52
C ARG A 140 6.97 -12.77 -5.76
N ALA A 141 6.94 -14.11 -5.55
CA ALA A 141 5.76 -14.81 -5.04
C ALA A 141 5.49 -14.62 -3.53
N GLY A 142 6.39 -13.99 -2.82
CA GLY A 142 6.31 -13.81 -1.38
C GLY A 142 6.73 -15.06 -0.58
N PRO A 143 6.04 -15.44 0.51
CA PRO A 143 4.74 -14.93 0.99
C PRO A 143 4.78 -13.52 1.61
N TYR A 144 5.96 -13.03 2.00
CA TYR A 144 6.26 -11.67 2.41
C TYR A 144 6.86 -10.89 1.24
N ILE A 145 6.39 -9.65 1.03
CA ILE A 145 6.82 -8.85 -0.12
C ILE A 145 7.43 -7.49 0.25
N CYS A 146 7.37 -7.05 1.49
CA CYS A 146 7.76 -5.69 1.91
C CYS A 146 6.98 -4.61 1.13
N ALA A 147 7.62 -3.99 0.16
CA ALA A 147 7.06 -3.14 -0.89
C ALA A 147 6.29 -1.90 -0.38
N GLU A 148 6.52 -1.45 0.85
CA GLU A 148 5.71 -0.38 1.50
C GLU A 148 4.20 -0.65 1.33
N TRP A 149 3.84 -1.93 1.34
CA TRP A 149 2.49 -2.43 1.24
C TRP A 149 2.01 -2.93 2.60
N ASP A 150 0.74 -2.71 2.90
CA ASP A 150 0.17 -3.01 4.23
C ASP A 150 0.58 -4.39 4.74
N LEU A 151 1.18 -4.45 5.93
CA LEU A 151 1.72 -5.65 6.60
C LEU A 151 2.73 -6.44 5.74
N GLY A 152 3.44 -5.77 4.80
CA GLY A 152 4.37 -6.45 3.88
C GLY A 152 3.70 -7.50 2.99
N GLY A 153 2.43 -7.30 2.65
CA GLY A 153 1.61 -8.18 1.82
C GLY A 153 0.90 -9.30 2.58
N PHE A 154 1.14 -9.48 3.86
CA PHE A 154 0.40 -10.45 4.66
C PHE A 154 -1.05 -10.00 4.92
N PRO A 155 -2.03 -10.91 4.94
CA PRO A 155 -3.38 -10.58 5.35
C PRO A 155 -3.46 -10.21 6.84
N ALA A 156 -4.10 -9.10 7.16
CA ALA A 156 -4.23 -8.62 8.54
C ALA A 156 -4.99 -9.60 9.46
N TRP A 157 -5.81 -10.51 8.91
CA TRP A 157 -6.49 -11.54 9.68
C TRP A 157 -5.52 -12.53 10.36
N LEU A 158 -4.27 -12.66 9.88
CA LEU A 158 -3.23 -13.43 10.57
C LEU A 158 -2.96 -12.90 11.99
N LEU A 159 -3.03 -11.58 12.16
CA LEU A 159 -2.82 -10.93 13.47
C LEU A 159 -3.97 -11.17 14.44
N ALA A 160 -5.17 -11.50 13.93
CA ALA A 160 -6.36 -11.77 14.72
C ALA A 160 -6.49 -13.22 15.18
N MET A 161 -5.64 -14.12 14.69
CA MET A 161 -5.67 -15.53 15.07
C MET A 161 -5.26 -15.74 16.53
N ASN A 162 -5.81 -16.79 17.18
CA ASN A 162 -5.46 -17.15 18.54
C ASN A 162 -5.20 -18.67 18.65
N PRO A 163 -3.97 -19.12 18.95
CA PRO A 163 -2.76 -18.30 19.09
C PRO A 163 -2.34 -17.65 17.79
N SER A 164 -1.72 -16.48 17.88
CA SER A 164 -1.19 -15.79 16.69
C SER A 164 0.01 -16.56 16.14
N PRO A 165 0.09 -16.79 14.81
CA PRO A 165 1.23 -17.43 14.19
C PRO A 165 2.46 -16.53 14.28
N LYS A 166 3.65 -17.12 14.43
CA LYS A 166 4.90 -16.36 14.29
C LYS A 166 5.22 -16.21 12.80
N LEU A 167 5.01 -15.01 12.28
CA LEU A 167 5.25 -14.69 10.87
C LEU A 167 6.72 -14.90 10.48
N ARG A 168 6.96 -15.22 9.20
CA ARG A 168 8.30 -15.41 8.60
C ARG A 168 9.19 -16.37 9.40
N SER A 169 8.63 -17.50 9.83
CA SER A 169 9.35 -18.51 10.61
C SER A 169 8.85 -19.93 10.34
N SER A 170 9.56 -20.93 10.87
CA SER A 170 9.14 -22.33 10.85
C SER A 170 8.02 -22.68 11.84
N ASP A 171 7.26 -21.68 12.32
CA ASP A 171 6.04 -21.91 13.10
C ASP A 171 5.05 -22.77 12.31
N SER A 172 4.61 -23.86 12.89
CA SER A 172 3.80 -24.86 12.19
C SER A 172 2.43 -24.35 11.74
N THR A 173 1.87 -23.36 12.45
CA THR A 173 0.60 -22.71 12.05
C THR A 173 0.84 -21.80 10.88
N PHE A 174 1.90 -20.98 10.92
CA PHE A 174 2.27 -20.11 9.83
C PHE A 174 2.59 -20.90 8.56
N LEU A 175 3.40 -21.97 8.64
CA LEU A 175 3.73 -22.80 7.47
C LEU A 175 2.48 -23.40 6.81
N LYS A 176 1.51 -23.92 7.60
CA LYS A 176 0.25 -24.45 7.03
C LYS A 176 -0.56 -23.40 6.28
N LEU A 177 -0.54 -22.15 6.74
CA LEU A 177 -1.24 -21.05 6.07
C LEU A 177 -0.54 -20.68 4.77
N VAL A 178 0.80 -20.67 4.76
CA VAL A 178 1.60 -20.47 3.54
C VAL A 178 1.40 -21.64 2.56
N ASP A 179 1.35 -22.89 3.04
CA ASP A 179 1.03 -24.06 2.21
C ASP A 179 -0.31 -23.90 1.50
N GLY A 180 -1.33 -23.41 2.22
CA GLY A 180 -2.64 -23.11 1.66
C GLY A 180 -2.59 -22.00 0.63
N TRP A 181 -1.93 -20.90 0.94
CA TRP A 181 -1.80 -19.76 0.02
C TRP A 181 -1.05 -20.12 -1.26
N TRP A 182 0.15 -20.68 -1.14
CA TRP A 182 0.93 -21.06 -2.31
C TRP A 182 0.34 -22.25 -3.06
N GLY A 183 -0.39 -23.15 -2.38
CA GLY A 183 -1.18 -24.20 -3.00
C GLY A 183 -2.28 -23.69 -3.95
N ASN A 184 -2.76 -22.46 -3.72
CA ASN A 184 -3.70 -21.77 -4.61
C ASN A 184 -3.01 -20.90 -5.66
N LEU A 185 -1.91 -20.23 -5.31
CA LEU A 185 -1.21 -19.31 -6.20
C LEU A 185 -0.34 -20.03 -7.23
N LEU A 186 0.62 -20.86 -6.76
CA LEU A 186 1.70 -21.37 -7.61
C LEU A 186 1.19 -22.24 -8.78
N PRO A 187 0.16 -23.11 -8.64
CA PRO A 187 -0.38 -23.84 -9.78
C PRO A 187 -0.94 -22.96 -10.89
N LYS A 188 -1.45 -21.76 -10.56
CA LYS A 188 -1.94 -20.79 -11.55
C LYS A 188 -0.80 -20.18 -12.38
N LEU A 189 0.43 -20.15 -11.83
CA LEU A 189 1.60 -19.57 -12.47
C LEU A 189 2.30 -20.55 -13.43
N VAL A 190 2.11 -21.86 -13.26
CA VAL A 190 2.74 -22.91 -14.08
C VAL A 190 2.56 -22.68 -15.59
N PRO A 191 1.36 -22.34 -16.12
CA PRO A 191 1.18 -22.07 -17.54
C PRO A 191 1.99 -20.86 -18.06
N PHE A 192 2.43 -19.97 -17.14
CA PHE A 192 3.15 -18.75 -17.47
C PHE A 192 4.67 -18.85 -17.29
N LEU A 193 5.18 -20.01 -16.87
CA LEU A 193 6.62 -20.27 -16.85
C LEU A 193 7.20 -20.20 -18.26
N TYR A 194 8.45 -19.75 -18.38
CA TYR A 194 9.11 -19.54 -19.67
C TYR A 194 9.13 -20.82 -20.52
N ASP A 195 9.48 -21.93 -19.92
CA ASP A 195 9.56 -23.24 -20.58
C ASP A 195 8.21 -23.77 -21.02
N ASN A 196 7.12 -23.32 -20.40
CA ASN A 196 5.74 -23.62 -20.78
C ASN A 196 5.15 -22.63 -21.79
N GLY A 197 5.95 -21.66 -22.25
CA GLY A 197 5.55 -20.70 -23.26
C GLY A 197 5.15 -19.32 -22.73
N GLY A 198 5.15 -19.11 -21.41
CA GLY A 198 4.84 -17.83 -20.76
C GLY A 198 6.06 -16.91 -20.58
N PRO A 199 5.91 -15.77 -19.91
CA PRO A 199 6.96 -14.79 -19.72
C PRO A 199 7.83 -14.99 -18.48
N ILE A 200 7.46 -15.85 -17.51
CA ILE A 200 8.13 -15.96 -16.21
C ILE A 200 9.45 -16.72 -16.36
N ILE A 201 10.57 -16.03 -16.14
CA ILE A 201 11.92 -16.59 -16.22
C ILE A 201 12.49 -16.97 -14.86
N MET A 202 12.10 -16.31 -13.78
CA MET A 202 12.58 -16.54 -12.42
C MET A 202 11.46 -16.32 -11.41
N VAL A 203 11.49 -17.04 -10.28
CA VAL A 203 10.55 -16.87 -9.16
C VAL A 203 11.32 -16.66 -7.87
N GLN A 204 11.07 -15.52 -7.21
CA GLN A 204 11.67 -15.19 -5.92
C GLN A 204 10.95 -15.90 -4.77
N ILE A 205 11.75 -16.34 -3.82
CA ILE A 205 11.34 -16.89 -2.53
C ILE A 205 11.61 -15.85 -1.45
N GLU A 206 10.58 -15.48 -0.66
CA GLU A 206 10.68 -14.49 0.42
C GLU A 206 11.11 -13.09 -0.08
N ASN A 207 11.50 -12.21 0.81
CA ASN A 207 12.09 -10.91 0.49
C ASN A 207 13.02 -10.44 1.59
N GLU A 208 14.27 -10.14 1.26
CA GLU A 208 15.30 -9.60 2.17
C GLU A 208 15.33 -10.31 3.54
N TYR A 209 15.19 -11.63 3.52
CA TYR A 209 15.06 -12.39 4.76
C TYR A 209 16.28 -12.24 5.68
N GLY A 210 17.45 -11.98 5.11
CA GLY A 210 18.69 -11.79 5.84
C GLY A 210 18.69 -10.59 6.79
N SER A 211 17.88 -9.58 6.51
CA SER A 211 17.68 -8.43 7.38
C SER A 211 16.70 -8.71 8.53
N TYR A 212 15.85 -9.74 8.39
CA TYR A 212 14.78 -10.05 9.34
C TYR A 212 15.13 -11.21 10.27
N GLY A 213 15.67 -12.31 9.74
CA GLY A 213 15.83 -13.53 10.52
C GLY A 213 16.92 -14.48 10.02
N ASN A 214 16.99 -15.67 10.64
CA ASN A 214 17.94 -16.71 10.28
C ASN A 214 17.32 -18.12 10.40
N ASP A 215 16.03 -18.26 10.15
CA ASP A 215 15.32 -19.54 10.21
C ASP A 215 15.47 -20.29 8.88
N LYS A 216 16.53 -21.06 8.74
CA LYS A 216 16.79 -21.84 7.52
C LYS A 216 15.76 -22.94 7.28
N ALA A 217 15.10 -23.47 8.33
CA ALA A 217 14.04 -24.46 8.17
C ALA A 217 12.83 -23.84 7.46
N TYR A 218 12.49 -22.59 7.78
CA TYR A 218 11.47 -21.82 7.07
C TYR A 218 11.81 -21.64 5.59
N LEU A 219 13.02 -21.16 5.28
CA LEU A 219 13.43 -20.93 3.90
C LEU A 219 13.45 -22.23 3.07
N HIS A 220 13.97 -23.33 3.63
CA HIS A 220 13.94 -24.64 2.96
C HIS A 220 12.52 -25.16 2.76
N HIS A 221 11.59 -24.90 3.71
CA HIS A 221 10.18 -25.25 3.54
C HIS A 221 9.59 -24.54 2.31
N LEU A 222 9.83 -23.22 2.18
CA LEU A 222 9.37 -22.45 1.01
C LEU A 222 9.91 -22.99 -0.31
N VAL A 223 11.20 -23.34 -0.36
CA VAL A 223 11.81 -23.93 -1.57
C VAL A 223 11.16 -25.27 -1.92
N ASN A 224 11.00 -26.15 -0.93
CA ASN A 224 10.36 -27.45 -1.14
C ASN A 224 8.91 -27.30 -1.63
N LEU A 225 8.16 -26.37 -1.04
CA LEU A 225 6.81 -26.08 -1.44
C LEU A 225 6.76 -25.51 -2.87
N ALA A 226 7.64 -24.56 -3.21
CA ALA A 226 7.73 -24.02 -4.55
C ALA A 226 8.09 -25.10 -5.58
N ARG A 227 9.07 -25.95 -5.30
CA ARG A 227 9.45 -27.09 -6.16
C ARG A 227 8.33 -28.13 -6.31
N GLY A 228 7.47 -28.29 -5.29
CA GLY A 228 6.31 -29.16 -5.34
C GLY A 228 5.23 -28.70 -6.33
N HIS A 229 5.13 -27.41 -6.58
CA HIS A 229 4.12 -26.81 -7.44
C HIS A 229 4.65 -26.32 -8.79
N LEU A 230 5.89 -25.81 -8.83
CA LEU A 230 6.54 -25.30 -10.03
C LEU A 230 7.43 -26.38 -10.65
N ALA A 231 7.77 -26.23 -11.93
CA ALA A 231 8.72 -27.11 -12.59
C ALA A 231 10.12 -27.01 -11.94
N HIS A 232 10.89 -28.12 -12.00
CA HIS A 232 12.23 -28.15 -11.43
C HIS A 232 13.22 -27.22 -12.14
N ASP A 233 12.98 -26.91 -13.41
CA ASP A 233 13.88 -26.12 -14.27
C ASP A 233 13.73 -24.61 -14.06
N VAL A 234 12.64 -24.12 -13.46
CA VAL A 234 12.49 -22.69 -13.17
C VAL A 234 13.55 -22.24 -12.15
N ILE A 235 14.21 -21.11 -12.43
CA ILE A 235 15.17 -20.52 -11.52
C ILE A 235 14.43 -19.95 -10.31
N LEU A 236 14.64 -20.55 -9.12
CA LEU A 236 14.27 -19.91 -7.86
C LEU A 236 15.40 -18.98 -7.41
N TYR A 237 15.07 -17.85 -6.82
CA TYR A 237 16.07 -16.92 -6.30
C TYR A 237 15.64 -16.25 -5.01
N THR A 238 16.61 -15.77 -4.24
CA THR A 238 16.45 -14.83 -3.13
C THR A 238 17.12 -13.52 -3.47
N THR A 239 16.72 -12.44 -2.80
CA THR A 239 17.45 -11.18 -2.81
C THR A 239 17.63 -10.69 -1.39
N ASP A 240 18.82 -10.15 -1.10
CA ASP A 240 19.20 -9.64 0.21
C ASP A 240 20.16 -8.47 0.05
N GLY A 241 20.17 -7.55 1.00
CA GLY A 241 21.11 -6.43 1.01
C GLY A 241 22.57 -6.89 0.89
N GLY A 242 23.39 -6.12 0.18
CA GLY A 242 24.75 -6.46 -0.25
C GLY A 242 25.81 -6.68 0.84
N SER A 243 25.43 -6.95 2.09
CA SER A 243 26.32 -7.26 3.20
C SER A 243 26.50 -8.78 3.37
N ARG A 244 27.68 -9.19 3.88
CA ARG A 244 27.94 -10.60 4.19
C ARG A 244 26.93 -11.16 5.20
N GLU A 245 26.57 -10.38 6.21
CA GLU A 245 25.63 -10.79 7.26
C GLU A 245 24.25 -11.10 6.66
N HIS A 246 23.72 -10.23 5.81
CA HIS A 246 22.42 -10.42 5.16
C HIS A 246 22.45 -11.67 4.25
N LEU A 247 23.49 -11.80 3.44
CA LEU A 247 23.63 -12.95 2.54
C LEU A 247 23.80 -14.27 3.30
N GLU A 248 24.50 -14.31 4.43
CA GLU A 248 24.62 -15.51 5.26
C GLU A 248 23.26 -15.93 5.84
N LYS A 249 22.45 -14.98 6.23
CA LYS A 249 21.12 -15.22 6.80
C LYS A 249 20.05 -15.52 5.75
N GLY A 250 20.02 -14.77 4.64
CA GLY A 250 18.96 -14.86 3.62
C GLY A 250 19.20 -15.94 2.56
N THR A 251 20.43 -16.20 2.17
CA THR A 251 20.75 -17.18 1.11
C THR A 251 20.40 -18.62 1.50
N ILE A 252 19.87 -19.37 0.55
CA ILE A 252 19.52 -20.80 0.68
C ILE A 252 20.57 -21.62 -0.07
N ARG A 253 21.55 -22.13 0.66
CA ARG A 253 22.64 -22.93 0.08
C ARG A 253 22.18 -24.37 -0.17
N GLY A 254 22.65 -24.96 -1.26
CA GLY A 254 22.47 -26.37 -1.56
C GLY A 254 21.23 -26.74 -2.38
N ASP A 255 20.24 -25.87 -2.48
CA ASP A 255 18.94 -26.17 -3.12
C ASP A 255 18.81 -25.59 -4.53
N ALA A 256 19.92 -25.29 -5.19
CA ALA A 256 19.95 -24.67 -6.52
C ALA A 256 19.10 -23.35 -6.59
N VAL A 257 19.10 -22.58 -5.50
CA VAL A 257 18.48 -21.26 -5.43
C VAL A 257 19.56 -20.22 -5.70
N PHE A 258 19.29 -19.34 -6.67
CA PHE A 258 20.20 -18.26 -7.01
C PHE A 258 20.06 -17.12 -5.98
N SER A 259 21.18 -16.61 -5.47
CA SER A 259 21.23 -15.46 -4.58
C SER A 259 21.53 -14.21 -5.38
N ALA A 260 20.59 -13.28 -5.46
CA ALA A 260 20.76 -11.92 -5.96
C ALA A 260 21.09 -10.96 -4.80
N VAL A 261 21.35 -9.70 -5.11
CA VAL A 261 21.67 -8.64 -4.14
C VAL A 261 20.89 -7.37 -4.42
N ASP A 262 20.75 -6.54 -3.37
CA ASP A 262 20.10 -5.23 -3.42
C ASP A 262 21.07 -4.17 -2.94
N PHE A 263 21.07 -3.01 -3.60
CA PHE A 263 21.89 -1.87 -3.21
C PHE A 263 21.44 -0.57 -3.88
N SER A 264 21.89 0.55 -3.33
CA SER A 264 21.55 1.90 -3.79
C SER A 264 22.46 2.37 -4.93
N THR A 265 22.03 3.39 -5.65
CA THR A 265 22.81 4.04 -6.73
C THR A 265 24.14 4.63 -6.25
N GLY A 266 24.28 4.90 -4.93
CA GLY A 266 25.53 5.39 -4.31
C GLY A 266 26.57 4.33 -3.99
N ASP A 267 26.22 3.05 -4.10
CA ASP A 267 27.12 1.95 -3.75
C ASP A 267 28.01 1.55 -4.94
N ASP A 268 29.24 1.07 -4.66
CA ASP A 268 30.05 0.41 -5.69
C ASP A 268 29.54 -1.01 -5.90
N PRO A 269 28.95 -1.34 -7.07
CA PRO A 269 28.33 -2.63 -7.30
C PRO A 269 29.32 -3.81 -7.33
N TRP A 270 30.59 -3.58 -7.69
CA TRP A 270 31.51 -4.67 -8.01
C TRP A 270 32.02 -5.44 -6.80
N PRO A 271 32.35 -4.84 -5.66
CA PRO A 271 32.59 -5.56 -4.41
C PRO A 271 31.38 -6.38 -3.97
N ILE A 272 30.16 -5.83 -4.16
CA ILE A 272 28.90 -6.50 -3.78
C ILE A 272 28.67 -7.73 -4.69
N PHE A 273 28.80 -7.61 -5.99
CA PHE A 273 28.72 -8.74 -6.92
C PHE A 273 29.81 -9.81 -6.70
N LYS A 274 31.01 -9.38 -6.29
CA LYS A 274 32.04 -10.33 -5.88
C LYS A 274 31.64 -11.11 -4.64
N LEU A 275 31.01 -10.44 -3.68
CA LEU A 275 30.46 -11.07 -2.48
C LEU A 275 29.30 -12.01 -2.83
N GLN A 276 28.36 -11.57 -3.66
CA GLN A 276 27.26 -12.39 -4.19
C GLN A 276 27.76 -13.74 -4.73
N LYS A 277 28.89 -13.72 -5.48
CA LYS A 277 29.47 -14.92 -6.07
C LYS A 277 29.92 -15.97 -5.04
N GLU A 278 30.29 -15.57 -3.83
CA GLU A 278 30.64 -16.48 -2.75
C GLU A 278 29.45 -17.29 -2.21
N PHE A 279 28.24 -16.82 -2.46
CA PHE A 279 26.97 -17.42 -1.99
C PHE A 279 26.27 -18.27 -3.05
N ASN A 280 26.72 -18.22 -4.29
CA ASN A 280 26.22 -19.02 -5.40
C ASN A 280 27.16 -20.19 -5.76
N ALA A 281 26.61 -21.20 -6.42
CA ALA A 281 27.42 -22.30 -6.91
C ALA A 281 28.41 -21.82 -8.02
N PRO A 282 29.59 -22.42 -8.16
CA PRO A 282 30.53 -22.05 -9.20
C PRO A 282 29.92 -22.10 -10.61
N GLY A 283 30.10 -21.03 -11.39
CA GLY A 283 29.52 -20.88 -12.72
C GLY A 283 28.02 -20.57 -12.73
N LYS A 284 27.42 -20.30 -11.56
CA LYS A 284 25.99 -20.02 -11.40
C LYS A 284 25.72 -18.66 -10.76
N SER A 285 26.62 -17.69 -10.93
CA SER A 285 26.51 -16.37 -10.31
C SER A 285 26.61 -15.21 -11.31
N PRO A 286 25.65 -15.03 -12.23
CA PRO A 286 25.60 -13.80 -12.99
C PRO A 286 25.42 -12.60 -12.05
N PRO A 287 26.14 -11.48 -12.24
CA PRO A 287 25.94 -10.29 -11.45
C PRO A 287 24.52 -9.76 -11.66
N LEU A 288 23.73 -9.71 -10.58
CA LEU A 288 22.35 -9.20 -10.61
C LEU A 288 22.02 -8.42 -9.35
N SER A 289 21.68 -7.13 -9.52
CA SER A 289 20.91 -6.38 -8.54
C SER A 289 19.42 -6.58 -8.83
N ALA A 290 18.73 -7.29 -7.94
CA ALA A 290 17.30 -7.54 -8.09
C ALA A 290 16.45 -6.38 -7.57
N GLU A 291 17.03 -5.49 -6.75
CA GLU A 291 16.49 -4.17 -6.43
C GLU A 291 17.64 -3.15 -6.52
N PHE A 292 17.66 -2.41 -7.62
CA PHE A 292 18.55 -1.27 -7.82
C PHE A 292 17.75 0.00 -7.56
N TYR A 293 17.95 0.62 -6.39
CA TYR A 293 17.11 1.72 -5.91
C TYR A 293 17.34 3.01 -6.69
N THR A 294 16.41 3.33 -7.59
CA THR A 294 16.42 4.54 -8.42
C THR A 294 15.80 5.75 -7.76
N GLY A 295 15.05 5.54 -6.70
CA GLY A 295 14.36 6.54 -5.89
C GLY A 295 14.20 6.02 -4.45
N TRP A 296 13.20 6.51 -3.73
CA TRP A 296 12.86 6.06 -2.38
C TRP A 296 11.40 6.28 -2.04
N LEU A 297 10.93 5.58 -1.02
CA LEU A 297 9.60 5.75 -0.44
C LEU A 297 9.49 7.10 0.30
N THR A 298 8.26 7.54 0.54
CA THR A 298 7.97 8.78 1.28
C THR A 298 6.85 8.54 2.28
N HIS A 299 7.03 9.06 3.49
CA HIS A 299 5.99 8.99 4.54
C HIS A 299 5.22 10.30 4.66
N TRP A 300 4.04 10.24 5.28
CA TRP A 300 3.30 11.46 5.64
C TRP A 300 4.15 12.37 6.51
N GLY A 301 4.34 13.63 6.02
CA GLY A 301 5.10 14.70 6.59
C GLY A 301 6.62 14.61 6.40
N GLU A 302 7.19 13.76 5.58
CA GLU A 302 8.60 13.74 5.13
C GLU A 302 8.81 14.56 3.84
N SER A 303 10.06 14.83 3.44
CA SER A 303 10.39 15.24 2.08
C SER A 303 10.04 14.16 1.10
N ILE A 304 9.44 14.47 0.00
CA ILE A 304 9.41 13.46 -1.05
C ILE A 304 10.84 13.10 -1.44
N ALA A 305 11.13 11.83 -1.48
CA ALA A 305 12.44 11.37 -1.90
C ALA A 305 12.71 11.84 -3.34
N ALA A 306 13.90 12.28 -3.59
CA ALA A 306 14.35 12.64 -4.92
C ALA A 306 15.80 12.22 -5.08
N THR A 307 16.07 11.56 -6.19
CA THR A 307 17.39 11.08 -6.57
C THR A 307 17.84 11.86 -7.81
N ASP A 308 19.14 12.14 -7.90
CA ASP A 308 19.70 12.78 -9.09
C ASP A 308 19.69 11.81 -10.27
N ALA A 309 19.00 12.19 -11.35
CA ALA A 309 18.78 11.33 -12.51
C ALA A 309 20.08 11.00 -13.27
N ASP A 310 21.00 11.96 -13.39
CA ASP A 310 22.28 11.77 -14.09
C ASP A 310 23.18 10.83 -13.26
N PHE A 311 23.18 10.96 -11.96
CA PHE A 311 23.89 10.08 -11.05
C PHE A 311 23.33 8.65 -11.12
N THR A 312 22.02 8.48 -11.11
CA THR A 312 21.34 7.19 -11.24
C THR A 312 21.64 6.53 -12.57
N ALA A 313 21.60 7.28 -13.68
CA ALA A 313 21.92 6.80 -15.02
C ALA A 313 23.38 6.33 -15.13
N ALA A 314 24.34 7.09 -14.58
CA ALA A 314 25.76 6.74 -14.57
C ALA A 314 26.03 5.49 -13.72
N ALA A 315 25.36 5.32 -12.59
CA ALA A 315 25.46 4.12 -11.75
C ALA A 315 24.93 2.87 -12.48
N LEU A 316 23.78 2.98 -13.14
CA LEU A 316 23.23 1.91 -13.97
C LEU A 316 24.16 1.55 -15.15
N GLU A 317 24.70 2.57 -15.84
CA GLU A 317 25.63 2.37 -16.95
C GLU A 317 26.88 1.60 -16.52
N ASN A 318 27.44 1.89 -15.33
CA ASN A 318 28.58 1.15 -14.77
C ASN A 318 28.29 -0.35 -14.57
N ILE A 319 27.05 -0.71 -14.25
CA ILE A 319 26.64 -2.12 -14.14
C ILE A 319 26.52 -2.74 -15.54
N LEU A 320 25.76 -2.11 -16.44
CA LEU A 320 25.41 -2.68 -17.74
C LEU A 320 26.61 -2.83 -18.67
N GLN A 321 27.54 -1.87 -18.69
CA GLN A 321 28.74 -1.90 -19.54
C GLN A 321 29.68 -3.09 -19.23
N LYS A 322 29.58 -3.65 -18.03
CA LYS A 322 30.41 -4.80 -17.60
C LYS A 322 29.61 -6.10 -17.55
N ASN A 323 28.51 -6.19 -18.32
CA ASN A 323 27.62 -7.34 -18.38
C ASN A 323 26.93 -7.70 -17.05
N GLY A 324 26.83 -6.77 -16.09
CA GLY A 324 25.97 -6.91 -14.93
C GLY A 324 24.51 -6.70 -15.33
N SER A 325 23.60 -7.27 -14.58
CA SER A 325 22.14 -7.09 -14.72
C SER A 325 21.62 -6.26 -13.57
N ALA A 326 20.56 -5.47 -13.84
CA ALA A 326 19.90 -4.66 -12.82
C ALA A 326 18.40 -4.60 -13.07
N VAL A 327 17.65 -4.54 -11.97
CA VAL A 327 16.19 -4.31 -11.95
C VAL A 327 15.93 -2.99 -11.22
N LEU A 328 15.43 -1.99 -11.93
CA LEU A 328 15.15 -0.68 -11.38
C LEU A 328 14.02 -0.78 -10.35
N TYR A 329 14.28 -0.47 -9.11
CA TYR A 329 13.28 -0.37 -8.07
C TYR A 329 13.05 1.12 -7.74
N MET A 330 12.04 1.79 -8.29
CA MET A 330 10.97 1.36 -9.19
C MET A 330 11.20 1.85 -10.62
N ALA A 331 10.71 1.12 -11.62
CA ALA A 331 10.52 1.67 -12.96
C ALA A 331 9.21 2.49 -13.03
N HIS A 332 8.18 2.02 -12.34
CA HIS A 332 6.91 2.71 -12.12
C HIS A 332 6.35 2.34 -10.74
N GLY A 333 6.23 3.31 -9.87
CA GLY A 333 5.72 3.09 -8.52
C GLY A 333 4.21 2.85 -8.47
N GLY A 334 3.43 3.79 -8.98
CA GLY A 334 1.96 3.74 -8.97
C GLY A 334 1.33 4.29 -7.69
N THR A 335 0.16 3.78 -7.33
CA THR A 335 -0.68 4.32 -6.24
C THR A 335 -1.05 3.23 -5.23
N ASN A 336 -0.90 3.53 -3.95
CA ASN A 336 -1.44 2.73 -2.85
C ASN A 336 -2.94 2.99 -2.70
N PHE A 337 -3.76 2.50 -3.65
CA PHE A 337 -5.20 2.69 -3.59
C PHE A 337 -5.82 2.12 -2.32
N GLY A 338 -6.94 2.70 -1.89
CA GLY A 338 -7.66 2.22 -0.72
C GLY A 338 -6.86 2.36 0.58
N PHE A 339 -6.59 1.25 1.24
CA PHE A 339 -5.92 1.19 2.54
C PHE A 339 -4.65 0.33 2.51
N TYR A 340 -4.09 0.12 1.32
CA TYR A 340 -2.95 -0.78 1.14
C TYR A 340 -1.57 -0.14 1.34
N ASN A 341 -1.48 1.18 1.64
CA ASN A 341 -0.21 1.76 2.05
C ASN A 341 0.28 1.11 3.35
N GLY A 342 1.55 0.80 3.39
CA GLY A 342 2.24 0.31 4.57
C GLY A 342 2.73 1.41 5.49
N ALA A 343 3.66 1.05 6.35
CA ALA A 343 4.36 1.95 7.25
C ALA A 343 5.74 1.37 7.61
N ASN A 344 6.67 2.24 7.98
CA ASN A 344 7.97 1.85 8.48
C ASN A 344 8.12 2.22 9.96
N THR A 345 9.12 1.64 10.62
CA THR A 345 9.57 2.04 11.94
C THR A 345 11.07 2.30 11.90
N GLY A 346 11.54 3.18 12.79
CA GLY A 346 12.96 3.35 13.04
C GLY A 346 13.50 2.36 14.08
N GLN A 347 14.13 2.89 15.14
CA GLN A 347 14.81 2.06 16.14
C GLN A 347 13.85 1.37 17.12
N ASP A 348 12.64 1.86 17.26
CA ASP A 348 11.62 1.31 18.13
C ASP A 348 10.22 1.36 17.49
N GLU A 349 9.26 0.69 18.10
CA GLU A 349 7.88 0.62 17.63
C GLU A 349 7.16 1.97 17.64
N ALA A 350 7.62 2.93 18.46
CA ALA A 350 7.06 4.26 18.52
C ALA A 350 7.55 5.14 17.38
N ASP A 351 8.68 4.81 16.73
CA ASP A 351 9.18 5.50 15.53
C ASP A 351 8.44 5.04 14.25
N TYR A 352 7.13 5.04 14.31
CA TYR A 352 6.22 4.61 13.25
C TYR A 352 5.99 5.69 12.21
N LYS A 353 6.04 5.36 10.93
CA LYS A 353 5.89 6.25 9.78
C LYS A 353 5.01 5.62 8.72
N ALA A 354 3.79 6.14 8.56
CA ALA A 354 2.89 5.68 7.52
C ALA A 354 3.26 6.26 6.16
N ASP A 355 3.28 5.39 5.14
CA ASP A 355 3.55 5.78 3.76
C ASP A 355 2.43 6.63 3.19
N ILE A 356 2.75 7.56 2.29
CA ILE A 356 1.75 8.37 1.57
C ILE A 356 0.95 7.50 0.59
N THR A 357 -0.17 8.03 0.10
CA THR A 357 -1.01 7.31 -0.86
C THR A 357 -0.32 7.14 -2.21
N SER A 358 0.41 8.15 -2.67
CA SER A 358 1.24 8.02 -3.87
C SER A 358 2.44 7.11 -3.59
N TYR A 359 2.67 6.14 -4.46
CA TYR A 359 3.90 5.35 -4.50
C TYR A 359 4.76 5.73 -5.70
N ASP A 360 4.82 7.05 -6.00
CA ASP A 360 5.61 7.59 -7.13
C ASP A 360 7.06 7.11 -7.08
N TYR A 361 7.65 7.04 -5.89
CA TYR A 361 9.00 6.51 -5.60
C TYR A 361 10.12 7.26 -6.32
N ASP A 362 9.84 8.45 -6.86
CA ASP A 362 10.73 9.17 -7.79
C ASP A 362 11.13 8.30 -9.01
N ALA A 363 10.24 7.42 -9.43
CA ALA A 363 10.44 6.49 -10.52
C ALA A 363 10.51 7.22 -11.88
N PRO A 364 11.23 6.69 -12.89
CA PRO A 364 11.29 7.30 -14.22
C PRO A 364 9.93 7.37 -14.93
N ILE A 365 8.99 6.48 -14.59
CA ILE A 365 7.59 6.59 -15.01
C ILE A 365 6.77 6.93 -13.77
N ARG A 366 6.19 8.13 -13.74
CA ARG A 366 5.44 8.64 -12.59
C ARG A 366 4.13 7.91 -12.32
N GLU A 367 3.52 8.22 -11.17
CA GLU A 367 2.22 7.75 -10.72
C GLU A 367 1.14 7.90 -11.83
N SER A 368 1.02 9.07 -12.46
CA SER A 368 0.13 9.31 -13.59
C SER A 368 0.61 8.71 -14.91
N GLY A 369 1.87 8.30 -14.98
CA GLY A 369 2.57 7.93 -16.21
C GLY A 369 3.39 9.05 -16.84
N ASP A 370 3.47 10.24 -16.23
CA ASP A 370 4.28 11.38 -16.69
C ASP A 370 5.68 11.41 -16.04
N VAL A 371 6.50 12.45 -16.20
CA VAL A 371 7.87 12.51 -15.70
C VAL A 371 8.17 13.81 -14.92
N ASN A 372 8.43 13.79 -13.60
CA ASN A 372 9.10 14.72 -12.65
C ASN A 372 8.51 15.10 -11.25
N ASN A 373 9.34 15.24 -10.23
CA ASN A 373 9.59 15.57 -8.80
C ASN A 373 8.61 16.43 -7.95
N ALA A 374 8.57 16.42 -6.62
CA ALA A 374 9.05 16.00 -5.31
C ALA A 374 8.48 16.78 -4.08
N LYS A 375 8.40 16.25 -2.84
CA LYS A 375 8.81 16.41 -1.41
C LYS A 375 7.84 16.72 -0.24
N PHE A 376 7.93 16.11 0.98
CA PHE A 376 8.21 16.10 2.44
C PHE A 376 7.10 15.81 3.50
N ASN A 377 7.26 15.34 4.69
CA ASN A 377 7.54 14.62 5.95
C ASN A 377 6.47 14.56 7.09
N GLY A 378 6.40 13.62 8.00
CA GLY A 378 6.26 12.85 9.05
C GLY A 378 5.41 12.64 10.32
N GLU A 379 5.07 11.53 10.82
CA GLU A 379 5.00 10.73 12.08
C GLU A 379 3.82 10.88 13.09
N ASN A 380 3.36 9.95 13.79
CA ASN A 380 3.25 8.60 14.35
C ASN A 380 1.98 8.32 15.16
N VAL A 381 1.48 7.04 15.22
CA VAL A 381 0.56 6.41 16.25
C VAL A 381 0.03 5.05 15.80
N HIS A 382 -0.53 4.08 16.66
CA HIS A 382 -1.20 2.77 16.31
C HIS A 382 -2.71 2.88 15.89
N ASP A 383 -3.19 3.87 15.21
CA ASP A 383 -2.20 4.85 14.85
C ASP A 383 -2.67 6.22 15.29
N ARG A 384 -3.97 6.52 15.18
CA ARG A 384 -4.53 7.80 15.56
C ARG A 384 -5.95 7.64 16.13
N ALA A 385 -6.24 8.32 17.23
CA ALA A 385 -7.54 8.27 17.89
C ALA A 385 -8.08 9.67 18.16
N GLN A 386 -9.28 9.98 17.68
CA GLN A 386 -10.01 11.19 18.05
C GLN A 386 -11.00 10.88 19.16
N VAL A 387 -10.98 11.67 20.20
CA VAL A 387 -11.79 11.48 21.40
C VAL A 387 -12.92 12.52 21.46
N PHE A 388 -14.13 12.04 21.72
CA PHE A 388 -15.33 12.86 21.85
C PHE A 388 -16.13 12.46 23.07
N ILE A 389 -16.86 13.40 23.66
CA ILE A 389 -17.80 13.16 24.77
C ILE A 389 -19.18 13.70 24.42
N SER A 390 -20.23 13.06 24.93
CA SER A 390 -21.58 13.62 24.89
C SER A 390 -22.33 13.36 26.19
N CYS A 391 -23.19 14.33 26.55
CA CYS A 391 -24.17 14.14 27.61
C CYS A 391 -25.42 13.48 27.01
N PRO A 392 -25.99 12.44 27.66
CA PRO A 392 -27.31 11.95 27.28
C PRO A 392 -28.34 13.06 27.46
N SER A 393 -28.77 13.69 26.38
CA SER A 393 -29.84 14.67 26.41
C SER A 393 -31.16 14.01 26.00
N LYS A 394 -32.29 14.50 26.56
CA LYS A 394 -33.62 14.08 26.09
C LYS A 394 -33.94 14.56 24.68
N GLU A 395 -33.13 15.45 24.13
CA GLU A 395 -33.23 15.93 22.75
C GLU A 395 -32.38 15.05 21.82
N SER A 396 -33.06 14.35 20.93
CA SER A 396 -32.44 13.59 19.84
C SER A 396 -31.64 14.54 18.94
N GLY A 397 -30.31 14.46 18.96
CA GLY A 397 -29.46 15.21 18.05
C GLY A 397 -28.34 16.06 18.66
N ALA A 398 -28.12 16.02 19.96
CA ALA A 398 -26.97 16.68 20.59
C ALA A 398 -25.66 16.04 20.05
N ARG A 399 -24.77 16.87 19.49
CA ARG A 399 -23.51 16.41 18.91
C ARG A 399 -22.48 16.16 20.01
N PRO A 400 -21.63 15.12 19.86
CA PRO A 400 -20.49 14.93 20.75
C PRO A 400 -19.53 16.12 20.67
N THR A 401 -18.97 16.49 21.81
CA THR A 401 -17.92 17.51 21.92
C THR A 401 -16.57 16.87 21.68
N TYR A 402 -15.78 17.42 20.76
CA TYR A 402 -14.41 16.99 20.52
C TYR A 402 -13.53 17.35 21.72
N VAL A 403 -12.75 16.37 22.20
CA VAL A 403 -11.83 16.51 23.33
C VAL A 403 -10.41 16.69 22.87
N GLY A 404 -9.97 15.88 21.92
CA GLY A 404 -8.61 15.90 21.41
C GLY A 404 -8.28 14.70 20.55
N THR A 405 -7.05 14.69 20.03
CA THR A 405 -6.50 13.59 19.24
C THR A 405 -5.29 13.00 19.97
N LEU A 406 -5.24 11.68 20.04
CA LEU A 406 -4.08 10.91 20.49
C LEU A 406 -3.38 10.34 19.25
N GLU A 407 -2.08 10.45 19.22
CA GLU A 407 -1.23 9.93 18.16
C GLU A 407 -0.11 9.03 18.74
N ARG A 408 0.32 7.98 17.99
CA ARG A 408 1.21 6.88 18.44
C ARG A 408 2.55 7.35 19.06
N ARG A 409 3.05 8.52 18.67
CA ARG A 409 4.28 9.12 19.23
C ARG A 409 4.04 10.10 20.37
N LEU A 410 2.82 10.55 20.51
CA LEU A 410 2.50 11.55 21.50
C LEU A 410 1.99 10.84 22.75
N ASN A 411 2.81 10.78 23.80
CA ASN A 411 2.39 10.35 25.13
C ASN A 411 1.51 11.44 25.79
N ASP A 412 0.47 11.87 25.07
CA ASP A 412 -0.41 12.94 25.51
C ASP A 412 -1.56 12.39 26.35
N ASN A 413 -1.77 12.99 27.49
CA ASN A 413 -2.99 12.83 28.26
C ASN A 413 -4.01 13.90 27.82
N LEU A 414 -5.23 13.48 27.51
CA LEU A 414 -6.32 14.40 27.19
C LEU A 414 -7.07 14.79 28.46
N SER A 415 -7.18 16.08 28.73
CA SER A 415 -8.04 16.58 29.80
C SER A 415 -9.48 16.69 29.29
N LEU A 416 -10.42 16.07 30.00
CA LEU A 416 -11.84 16.24 29.70
C LEU A 416 -12.26 17.67 30.02
N PRO A 417 -12.99 18.37 29.15
CA PRO A 417 -13.54 19.69 29.46
C PRO A 417 -14.57 19.57 30.58
N GLU A 418 -14.68 20.63 31.39
CA GLU A 418 -15.76 20.72 32.39
C GLU A 418 -17.10 20.61 31.69
N THR A 419 -17.88 19.60 32.06
CA THR A 419 -19.18 19.35 31.48
C THR A 419 -20.30 19.66 32.50
N LYS A 420 -21.36 20.30 32.03
CA LYS A 420 -22.59 20.49 32.82
C LYS A 420 -23.53 19.27 32.71
N CYS A 421 -22.99 18.08 32.54
CA CYS A 421 -23.79 16.87 32.51
C CYS A 421 -24.34 16.54 33.90
N PHE A 422 -25.62 16.42 34.01
CA PHE A 422 -26.33 16.04 35.26
C PHE A 422 -26.47 14.52 35.41
N SER A 423 -25.99 13.75 34.43
CA SER A 423 -26.09 12.28 34.38
C SER A 423 -24.84 11.70 33.73
N ASP A 424 -24.91 10.41 33.38
CA ASP A 424 -23.83 9.68 32.72
C ASP A 424 -23.28 10.41 31.48
N ILE A 425 -21.96 10.32 31.25
CA ILE A 425 -21.26 10.82 30.07
C ILE A 425 -21.00 9.65 29.14
N ASN A 426 -21.29 9.82 27.84
CA ASN A 426 -20.85 8.88 26.81
C ASN A 426 -19.50 9.34 26.27
N LEU A 427 -18.53 8.41 26.25
CA LEU A 427 -17.22 8.59 25.62
C LEU A 427 -17.19 7.85 24.29
N TYR A 428 -16.79 8.56 23.22
CA TYR A 428 -16.60 8.00 21.88
C TYR A 428 -15.14 8.16 21.51
N ILE A 429 -14.54 7.10 20.98
CA ILE A 429 -13.17 7.13 20.45
C ILE A 429 -13.22 6.63 19.02
N LEU A 430 -12.90 7.52 18.07
CA LEU A 430 -12.74 7.18 16.67
C LEU A 430 -11.30 6.80 16.41
N VAL A 431 -11.04 5.50 16.17
CA VAL A 431 -9.69 4.98 15.94
C VAL A 431 -9.44 4.78 14.47
N GLU A 432 -8.31 5.27 14.00
CA GLU A 432 -7.85 5.19 12.61
C GLU A 432 -6.59 4.32 12.51
N ASN A 433 -6.67 3.27 11.69
CA ASN A 433 -5.52 2.52 11.21
C ASN A 433 -4.91 3.28 10.02
N MET A 434 -3.63 3.64 10.11
CA MET A 434 -2.91 4.41 9.08
C MET A 434 -2.08 3.53 8.12
N GLY A 435 -2.10 2.23 8.28
CA GLY A 435 -1.31 1.22 7.58
C GLY A 435 -0.50 0.37 8.55
N HIS A 436 -0.36 -0.94 8.29
CA HIS A 436 0.47 -1.81 9.11
C HIS A 436 1.94 -1.69 8.71
N ILE A 437 2.82 -1.86 9.70
CA ILE A 437 4.27 -1.92 9.47
C ILE A 437 4.57 -3.01 8.44
N ASN A 438 5.32 -2.67 7.42
CA ASN A 438 5.65 -3.56 6.30
C ASN A 438 7.07 -4.16 6.39
N TYR A 439 7.94 -3.62 7.23
CA TYR A 439 9.34 -4.02 7.30
C TYR A 439 9.87 -4.08 8.74
N GLY A 440 10.88 -4.92 8.97
CA GLY A 440 11.64 -4.98 10.21
C GLY A 440 11.01 -5.86 11.31
N PRO A 441 11.58 -5.83 12.53
CA PRO A 441 11.20 -6.73 13.62
C PRO A 441 9.81 -6.45 14.20
N PHE A 442 9.22 -5.26 13.92
CA PHE A 442 7.93 -4.82 14.45
C PHE A 442 6.76 -5.09 13.51
N ILE A 443 6.95 -5.93 12.49
CA ILE A 443 5.92 -6.26 11.50
C ILE A 443 4.64 -6.87 12.11
N PHE A 444 4.70 -7.42 13.32
CA PHE A 444 3.51 -7.88 14.04
C PHE A 444 2.77 -6.69 14.68
N ASP A 445 2.27 -5.81 13.84
CA ASP A 445 1.71 -4.50 14.18
C ASP A 445 0.18 -4.57 14.34
N ARG A 446 -0.28 -4.87 15.55
CA ARG A 446 -1.71 -4.81 15.89
C ARG A 446 -2.21 -3.39 15.94
N LYS A 447 -3.42 -3.17 15.43
CA LYS A 447 -4.09 -1.86 15.37
C LYS A 447 -5.20 -1.72 16.41
N GLY A 448 -5.51 -0.49 16.73
CA GLY A 448 -6.56 -0.16 17.70
C GLY A 448 -6.01 0.35 19.02
N ILE A 449 -6.84 0.27 20.06
CA ILE A 449 -6.43 0.56 21.43
C ILE A 449 -5.90 -0.73 22.03
N LEU A 450 -4.59 -0.82 22.22
CA LEU A 450 -3.91 -2.06 22.63
C LEU A 450 -3.78 -2.21 24.15
N SER A 451 -4.16 -1.19 24.91
CA SER A 451 -4.08 -1.18 26.38
C SER A 451 -5.40 -0.76 27.02
N SER A 452 -5.49 -0.87 28.33
CA SER A 452 -6.62 -0.32 29.08
C SER A 452 -6.70 1.21 28.93
N VAL A 453 -7.90 1.74 28.84
CA VAL A 453 -8.17 3.18 28.89
C VAL A 453 -8.52 3.57 30.31
N TYR A 454 -7.90 4.61 30.81
CA TYR A 454 -8.06 5.10 32.18
C TYR A 454 -8.73 6.48 32.19
N LEU A 455 -9.56 6.70 33.19
CA LEU A 455 -10.10 8.01 33.53
C LEU A 455 -9.84 8.25 35.02
N ASP A 456 -9.04 9.28 35.33
CA ASP A 456 -8.61 9.61 36.71
C ASP A 456 -8.05 8.39 37.48
N GLY A 457 -7.31 7.50 36.76
CA GLY A 457 -6.69 6.31 37.32
C GLY A 457 -7.59 5.08 37.40
N GLU A 458 -8.89 5.20 37.11
CA GLU A 458 -9.82 4.07 37.04
C GLU A 458 -9.89 3.48 35.63
N THR A 459 -9.80 2.16 35.50
CA THR A 459 -9.94 1.47 34.19
C THR A 459 -11.38 1.51 33.71
N LEU A 460 -11.58 1.95 32.49
CA LEU A 460 -12.88 1.97 31.83
C LEU A 460 -13.22 0.62 31.21
N HIS A 461 -14.44 0.14 31.43
CA HIS A 461 -14.94 -1.16 30.97
C HIS A 461 -16.24 -1.02 30.17
N GLY A 462 -16.69 -2.12 29.56
CA GLY A 462 -17.99 -2.18 28.86
C GLY A 462 -17.96 -1.54 27.47
N TRP A 463 -16.85 -1.58 26.78
CA TRP A 463 -16.67 -1.05 25.45
C TRP A 463 -17.58 -1.72 24.40
N LYS A 464 -18.14 -0.91 23.50
CA LYS A 464 -18.83 -1.37 22.29
C LYS A 464 -18.05 -0.92 21.08
N MET A 465 -17.72 -1.87 20.20
CA MET A 465 -17.03 -1.59 18.94
C MET A 465 -18.04 -1.50 17.80
N LEU A 466 -17.93 -0.44 16.99
CA LEU A 466 -18.74 -0.22 15.80
C LEU A 466 -17.80 -0.10 14.59
N PRO A 467 -17.67 -1.16 13.76
CA PRO A 467 -16.89 -1.07 12.54
C PRO A 467 -17.60 -0.19 11.52
N ILE A 468 -16.83 0.58 10.73
CA ILE A 468 -17.35 1.33 9.58
C ILE A 468 -16.88 0.61 8.31
N PRO A 469 -17.79 -0.07 7.57
CA PRO A 469 -17.43 -0.81 6.36
C PRO A 469 -17.28 0.15 5.18
N PHE A 470 -16.06 0.28 4.64
CA PHE A 470 -15.79 1.12 3.46
C PHE A 470 -15.91 0.37 2.12
N HIS A 471 -16.23 -0.92 2.15
CA HIS A 471 -16.43 -1.72 0.94
C HIS A 471 -17.78 -1.49 0.26
N ASN A 472 -18.75 -0.93 1.00
CA ASN A 472 -20.06 -0.55 0.47
C ASN A 472 -20.51 0.76 1.09
N LEU A 473 -20.42 1.84 0.34
CA LEU A 473 -20.80 3.17 0.82
C LEU A 473 -22.30 3.28 1.15
N ASN A 474 -23.14 2.37 0.64
CA ASN A 474 -24.57 2.32 0.95
C ASN A 474 -24.86 1.71 2.33
N GLU A 475 -23.90 1.00 2.91
CA GLU A 475 -24.00 0.42 4.26
C GLU A 475 -23.48 1.35 5.35
N PHE A 476 -23.05 2.56 5.02
CA PHE A 476 -22.68 3.53 6.03
C PHE A 476 -23.83 3.70 7.01
N PRO A 477 -23.61 3.54 8.32
CA PRO A 477 -24.62 3.90 9.28
C PRO A 477 -24.97 5.36 9.04
N THR A 478 -26.21 5.61 8.63
CA THR A 478 -26.71 6.96 8.33
C THR A 478 -26.66 7.79 9.60
N PHE A 479 -25.54 8.45 9.83
CA PHE A 479 -25.41 9.46 10.86
C PHE A 479 -26.28 10.70 10.56
N ASN A 480 -27.03 10.68 9.43
CA ASN A 480 -27.91 11.78 9.09
C ASN A 480 -29.02 11.38 8.10
N PRO A 481 -30.29 11.73 8.35
CA PRO A 481 -31.41 11.47 7.44
C PRO A 481 -31.41 12.32 6.16
N ILE A 482 -30.27 12.93 5.76
CA ILE A 482 -30.16 13.83 4.60
C ILE A 482 -29.93 13.05 3.28
N ALA A 483 -29.61 11.76 3.33
CA ALA A 483 -29.30 10.96 2.14
C ALA A 483 -30.50 10.65 1.20
N GLN A 484 -31.70 11.14 1.49
CA GLN A 484 -32.90 10.92 0.66
C GLN A 484 -33.49 12.16 -0.02
N ALA A 485 -32.78 13.29 -0.02
CA ALA A 485 -33.29 14.48 -0.70
C ALA A 485 -32.81 14.51 -2.17
N SER A 486 -33.78 14.55 -3.10
CA SER A 486 -33.53 14.72 -4.53
C SER A 486 -32.63 15.92 -4.84
N SER A 487 -31.77 15.80 -5.86
CA SER A 487 -30.68 16.73 -6.23
C SER A 487 -31.07 18.23 -6.29
N SER A 488 -32.30 18.59 -6.62
CA SER A 488 -32.76 19.98 -6.71
C SER A 488 -33.00 20.66 -5.33
N THR A 489 -33.25 19.89 -4.30
CA THR A 489 -33.49 20.40 -2.93
C THR A 489 -32.16 20.51 -2.16
N PHE A 490 -31.19 19.69 -2.50
CA PHE A 490 -29.88 19.63 -1.82
C PHE A 490 -29.03 20.89 -2.02
N SER A 491 -28.96 21.41 -3.25
CA SER A 491 -28.25 22.67 -3.54
C SER A 491 -28.83 23.88 -2.82
N LYS A 492 -30.19 23.94 -2.71
CA LYS A 492 -30.88 25.02 -1.97
C LYS A 492 -30.70 24.92 -0.46
N MET A 493 -30.55 23.71 0.07
CA MET A 493 -30.38 23.47 1.50
C MET A 493 -28.92 23.74 1.94
N LEU A 494 -27.92 23.47 1.10
CA LEU A 494 -26.52 23.86 1.30
C LEU A 494 -26.36 25.38 1.33
N MET A 495 -27.03 26.11 0.42
CA MET A 495 -27.02 27.58 0.43
C MET A 495 -27.74 28.19 1.65
N ARG A 496 -28.79 27.57 2.18
CA ARG A 496 -29.43 28.00 3.42
C ARG A 496 -28.57 27.73 4.66
N ARG A 497 -27.81 26.64 4.70
CA ARG A 497 -26.86 26.34 5.80
C ARG A 497 -25.66 27.29 5.81
N LYS A 498 -25.21 27.81 4.66
CA LYS A 498 -24.16 28.85 4.61
C LYS A 498 -24.46 30.04 5.54
N LYS A 499 -25.71 30.37 5.76
CA LYS A 499 -26.16 31.48 6.65
C LYS A 499 -26.22 31.09 8.15
N LEU A 500 -26.38 29.79 8.45
CA LEU A 500 -26.44 29.27 9.83
C LEU A 500 -25.07 28.90 10.42
N ILE A 501 -24.06 28.64 9.56
CA ILE A 501 -22.72 28.25 9.99
C ILE A 501 -21.88 29.45 10.46
N TYR A 502 -22.19 30.65 9.99
CA TYR A 502 -21.43 31.87 10.36
C TYR A 502 -21.81 32.47 11.74
N GLU A 503 -22.84 31.96 12.43
CA GLU A 503 -23.29 32.51 13.70
C GLU A 503 -23.00 31.62 14.93
N SER A 504 -22.28 30.50 14.81
CA SER A 504 -21.85 29.71 15.98
C SER A 504 -20.33 29.51 15.97
N GLU A 505 -19.66 30.33 16.74
CA GLU A 505 -18.26 30.12 17.10
C GLU A 505 -18.05 28.73 17.69
N ASN A 506 -17.05 27.98 17.16
CA ASN A 506 -16.42 26.81 17.76
C ASN A 506 -17.16 25.46 17.81
N THR A 507 -17.87 25.01 16.79
CA THR A 507 -18.18 23.56 16.69
C THR A 507 -17.66 22.99 15.37
N SER A 508 -16.53 22.29 15.43
CA SER A 508 -16.01 21.48 14.33
C SER A 508 -17.10 20.51 13.83
N LEU A 509 -17.38 20.55 12.51
CA LEU A 509 -18.34 19.64 11.84
C LEU A 509 -17.68 18.30 11.46
N VAL A 510 -16.70 17.83 12.19
CA VAL A 510 -15.93 16.63 11.90
C VAL A 510 -15.92 15.67 13.11
N PRO A 511 -15.80 14.35 12.88
CA PRO A 511 -15.78 13.68 11.57
C PRO A 511 -17.12 13.78 10.83
N ALA A 512 -17.07 13.95 9.50
CA ALA A 512 -18.27 14.08 8.69
C ALA A 512 -18.08 13.52 7.27
N ILE A 513 -19.17 13.05 6.68
CA ILE A 513 -19.20 12.61 5.29
C ILE A 513 -19.76 13.74 4.43
N TYR A 514 -19.02 14.09 3.38
CA TYR A 514 -19.41 15.05 2.36
C TYR A 514 -19.65 14.31 1.04
N ILE A 515 -20.74 14.63 0.36
CA ILE A 515 -21.08 14.05 -0.93
C ILE A 515 -21.22 15.18 -1.92
N GLY A 516 -20.43 15.13 -2.99
CA GLY A 516 -20.47 16.05 -4.11
C GLY A 516 -20.83 15.33 -5.40
N HIS A 517 -21.49 16.03 -6.32
CA HIS A 517 -21.78 15.55 -7.67
C HIS A 517 -21.17 16.53 -8.66
N PHE A 518 -20.57 15.99 -9.72
CA PHE A 518 -20.03 16.77 -10.83
C PHE A 518 -20.32 16.05 -12.14
N SER A 519 -20.43 16.81 -13.23
CA SER A 519 -20.72 16.25 -14.54
C SER A 519 -19.57 16.51 -15.50
N ILE A 520 -19.23 15.50 -16.30
CA ILE A 520 -18.24 15.59 -17.36
C ILE A 520 -18.96 15.67 -18.71
N ASP A 521 -18.61 16.68 -19.52
CA ASP A 521 -19.19 16.92 -20.83
C ASP A 521 -18.85 15.75 -21.78
N THR A 522 -19.87 15.15 -22.38
CA THR A 522 -19.77 14.04 -23.33
C THR A 522 -19.01 14.39 -24.61
N SER A 523 -18.80 15.67 -24.91
CA SER A 523 -18.01 16.13 -26.05
C SER A 523 -16.50 16.13 -25.83
N LYS A 524 -16.04 15.88 -24.59
CA LYS A 524 -14.63 15.94 -24.18
C LYS A 524 -14.08 14.56 -23.88
N LEU A 525 -12.86 14.32 -24.34
CA LEU A 525 -12.09 13.14 -23.94
C LEU A 525 -11.84 13.20 -22.42
N ILE A 526 -12.26 12.17 -21.71
CA ILE A 526 -11.96 12.01 -20.28
C ILE A 526 -10.45 11.72 -20.14
N LYS A 527 -9.79 12.49 -19.30
CA LYS A 527 -8.36 12.36 -19.00
C LYS A 527 -8.14 12.10 -17.53
N ASP A 528 -6.97 11.59 -17.21
CA ASP A 528 -6.47 11.55 -15.84
C ASP A 528 -6.48 12.94 -15.23
N THR A 529 -6.73 12.99 -13.93
CA THR A 529 -6.74 14.22 -13.16
C THR A 529 -6.28 13.97 -11.75
N PHE A 530 -6.09 15.04 -10.99
CA PHE A 530 -5.84 14.97 -9.56
C PHE A 530 -6.90 15.79 -8.83
N LEU A 531 -7.41 15.28 -7.71
CA LEU A 531 -8.31 16.02 -6.83
C LEU A 531 -7.51 16.72 -5.74
N SER A 532 -7.49 18.05 -5.78
CA SER A 532 -6.80 18.89 -4.80
C SER A 532 -7.63 19.04 -3.54
N PHE A 533 -7.06 18.63 -2.41
CA PHE A 533 -7.63 18.76 -1.07
C PHE A 533 -7.07 19.96 -0.30
N ASN A 534 -6.58 20.98 -1.00
CA ASN A 534 -6.11 22.21 -0.36
C ASN A 534 -7.18 22.80 0.55
N ASN A 535 -6.79 23.17 1.79
CA ASN A 535 -7.65 23.63 2.89
C ASN A 535 -8.63 22.56 3.45
N TRP A 536 -8.52 21.31 3.04
CA TRP A 536 -9.09 20.17 3.76
C TRP A 536 -8.10 19.68 4.81
N GLY A 537 -8.58 19.03 5.86
CA GLY A 537 -7.74 18.52 6.94
C GLY A 537 -7.13 17.16 6.62
N LYS A 538 -7.85 16.10 6.96
CA LYS A 538 -7.44 14.72 6.82
C LYS A 538 -8.66 13.84 6.55
N GLY A 539 -8.52 12.92 5.62
CA GLY A 539 -9.65 12.04 5.35
C GLY A 539 -9.38 10.94 4.32
N ILE A 540 -10.48 10.46 3.77
CA ILE A 540 -10.52 9.42 2.76
C ILE A 540 -11.45 9.89 1.64
N ALA A 541 -11.05 9.70 0.39
CA ALA A 541 -11.83 10.11 -0.77
C ALA A 541 -12.23 8.91 -1.65
N PHE A 542 -13.45 8.97 -2.19
CA PHE A 542 -14.00 7.99 -3.10
C PHE A 542 -14.55 8.68 -4.34
N VAL A 543 -14.27 8.16 -5.52
CA VAL A 543 -14.88 8.57 -6.77
C VAL A 543 -15.67 7.40 -7.36
N ASN A 544 -16.97 7.60 -7.60
CA ASN A 544 -17.85 6.56 -8.12
C ASN A 544 -17.73 5.23 -7.36
N GLU A 545 -17.71 5.30 -6.01
CA GLU A 545 -17.56 4.18 -5.08
C GLU A 545 -16.13 3.60 -4.99
N PHE A 546 -15.21 3.98 -5.87
CA PHE A 546 -13.82 3.54 -5.80
C PHE A 546 -13.04 4.35 -4.75
N ASN A 547 -12.38 3.65 -3.83
CA ASN A 547 -11.57 4.27 -2.79
C ASN A 547 -10.23 4.73 -3.35
N LEU A 548 -10.06 6.05 -3.49
CA LEU A 548 -8.80 6.65 -3.97
C LEU A 548 -7.66 6.54 -2.94
N GLY A 549 -8.00 6.46 -1.66
CA GLY A 549 -7.03 6.42 -0.58
C GLY A 549 -7.20 7.59 0.41
N ARG A 550 -6.19 7.76 1.24
CA ARG A 550 -6.11 8.79 2.28
C ARG A 550 -5.55 10.09 1.73
N TYR A 551 -6.06 11.23 2.19
CA TYR A 551 -5.44 12.54 1.99
C TYR A 551 -5.15 13.20 3.35
N TRP A 552 -4.06 13.96 3.43
CA TRP A 552 -3.68 14.70 4.63
C TRP A 552 -2.82 15.94 4.28
N PRO A 553 -3.36 16.91 3.55
CA PRO A 553 -2.58 18.07 3.09
C PRO A 553 -2.04 18.94 4.25
N LEU A 554 -2.70 18.97 5.41
CA LEU A 554 -2.18 19.66 6.60
C LEU A 554 -0.87 19.06 7.11
N ARG A 555 -0.65 17.79 6.88
CA ARG A 555 0.59 17.09 7.20
C ARG A 555 1.55 17.10 6.01
N GLY A 556 1.03 16.98 4.82
CA GLY A 556 1.79 16.93 3.58
C GLY A 556 2.66 15.67 3.46
N PRO A 557 3.46 15.58 2.40
CA PRO A 557 3.58 16.56 1.31
C PRO A 557 2.45 16.50 0.29
N GLN A 558 1.74 15.38 0.18
CA GLN A 558 0.74 15.13 -0.84
C GLN A 558 -0.50 16.02 -0.62
N CYS A 559 -0.75 16.92 -1.58
CA CYS A 559 -1.89 17.85 -1.54
C CYS A 559 -3.10 17.34 -2.32
N ASN A 560 -2.88 16.42 -3.27
CA ASN A 560 -3.91 15.94 -4.16
C ASN A 560 -3.82 14.42 -4.36
N LEU A 561 -4.93 13.80 -4.75
CA LEU A 561 -5.02 12.39 -5.06
C LEU A 561 -5.20 12.18 -6.55
N TYR A 562 -4.46 11.25 -7.11
CA TYR A 562 -4.56 10.83 -8.50
C TYR A 562 -5.90 10.14 -8.77
N VAL A 563 -6.56 10.56 -9.85
CA VAL A 563 -7.82 9.99 -10.35
C VAL A 563 -7.63 9.52 -11.78
N PRO A 564 -7.41 8.24 -11.98
CA PRO A 564 -7.35 7.64 -13.32
C PRO A 564 -8.65 7.87 -14.10
N ALA A 565 -8.56 8.20 -15.37
CA ALA A 565 -9.71 8.43 -16.25
C ALA A 565 -10.72 7.27 -16.28
N PRO A 566 -10.32 5.98 -16.20
CA PRO A 566 -11.28 4.87 -16.16
C PRO A 566 -12.24 4.86 -14.97
N LEU A 567 -11.94 5.60 -13.91
CA LEU A 567 -12.85 5.76 -12.76
C LEU A 567 -13.94 6.80 -13.01
N LEU A 568 -13.75 7.65 -14.02
CA LEU A 568 -14.67 8.73 -14.37
C LEU A 568 -15.63 8.27 -15.46
N LYS A 569 -16.83 8.84 -15.46
CA LYS A 569 -17.91 8.54 -16.42
C LYS A 569 -18.29 9.81 -17.16
N GLU A 570 -18.70 9.68 -18.41
CA GLU A 570 -19.45 10.73 -19.09
C GLU A 570 -20.74 11.01 -18.34
N GLY A 571 -21.13 12.28 -18.22
CA GLY A 571 -22.25 12.70 -17.40
C GLY A 571 -21.92 12.71 -15.92
N ASP A 572 -22.82 12.22 -15.08
CA ASP A 572 -22.77 12.40 -13.65
C ASP A 572 -21.80 11.48 -12.93
N ASN A 573 -20.97 12.07 -12.10
CA ASN A 573 -20.00 11.41 -11.23
C ASN A 573 -20.25 11.83 -9.77
N THR A 574 -19.89 10.96 -8.83
CA THR A 574 -20.02 11.19 -7.39
C THR A 574 -18.66 11.22 -6.72
N LEU A 575 -18.43 12.24 -5.90
CA LEU A 575 -17.30 12.34 -4.98
C LEU A 575 -17.80 12.19 -3.56
N VAL A 576 -17.29 11.21 -2.80
CA VAL A 576 -17.56 11.04 -1.37
C VAL A 576 -16.28 11.27 -0.59
N ILE A 577 -16.36 12.10 0.45
CA ILE A 577 -15.24 12.46 1.30
C ILE A 577 -15.62 12.18 2.75
N LEU A 578 -14.86 11.35 3.44
CA LEU A 578 -14.88 11.29 4.90
C LEU A 578 -13.81 12.22 5.43
N GLU A 579 -14.21 13.37 5.97
CA GLU A 579 -13.30 14.34 6.57
C GLU A 579 -13.23 14.15 8.10
N LEU A 580 -12.02 14.09 8.64
CA LEU A 580 -11.73 13.75 10.03
C LEU A 580 -11.27 14.95 10.87
N GLU A 581 -10.71 16.00 10.27
CA GLU A 581 -10.09 17.10 11.01
C GLU A 581 -10.74 18.46 10.77
N SER A 582 -10.74 18.93 9.52
CA SER A 582 -11.29 20.26 9.18
C SER A 582 -11.68 20.31 7.71
N PRO A 583 -12.97 20.47 7.40
CA PRO A 583 -13.40 20.61 6.02
C PRO A 583 -12.95 21.95 5.44
N ASN A 584 -12.75 21.99 4.13
CA ASN A 584 -12.56 23.25 3.42
C ASN A 584 -13.77 24.17 3.71
N PRO A 585 -13.56 25.43 4.12
CA PRO A 585 -14.64 26.34 4.48
C PRO A 585 -15.65 26.58 3.35
N GLU A 586 -15.21 26.48 2.10
CA GLU A 586 -16.07 26.62 0.91
C GLU A 586 -16.66 25.29 0.46
N LEU A 587 -16.24 24.16 1.05
CA LEU A 587 -16.59 22.78 0.67
C LEU A 587 -16.28 22.48 -0.81
N VAL A 588 -15.14 22.95 -1.28
CA VAL A 588 -14.72 22.81 -2.68
C VAL A 588 -13.53 21.85 -2.78
N VAL A 589 -13.57 21.00 -3.78
CA VAL A 589 -12.44 20.19 -4.26
C VAL A 589 -12.23 20.55 -5.73
N HIS A 590 -10.99 20.83 -6.11
CA HIS A 590 -10.64 21.20 -7.47
C HIS A 590 -10.00 20.03 -8.21
N SER A 591 -10.38 19.84 -9.47
CA SER A 591 -9.66 18.99 -10.41
C SER A 591 -8.46 19.77 -10.96
N VAL A 592 -7.27 19.17 -10.95
CA VAL A 592 -6.02 19.75 -11.46
C VAL A 592 -5.30 18.73 -12.34
N ASN A 593 -4.42 19.20 -13.23
CA ASN A 593 -3.79 18.35 -14.25
C ASN A 593 -2.48 17.72 -13.76
N GLU A 594 -1.90 18.25 -12.68
CA GLU A 594 -0.56 17.87 -12.22
C GLU A 594 -0.59 17.40 -10.76
N PRO A 595 0.29 16.46 -10.37
CA PRO A 595 0.47 16.12 -8.98
C PRO A 595 1.02 17.31 -8.18
N ASP A 596 0.56 17.47 -6.95
CA ASP A 596 1.03 18.51 -6.05
C ASP A 596 1.52 17.90 -4.73
N PHE A 597 2.81 17.98 -4.51
CA PHE A 597 3.49 17.53 -3.30
C PHE A 597 4.09 18.69 -2.50
N THR A 598 3.55 19.90 -2.64
CA THR A 598 4.07 21.11 -2.00
C THR A 598 3.41 21.44 -0.66
N CYS A 599 2.45 20.64 -0.23
CA CYS A 599 1.81 20.80 1.07
C CYS A 599 2.83 20.69 2.19
N ARG A 600 2.80 21.65 3.10
CA ARG A 600 3.77 21.73 4.22
C ARG A 600 3.07 21.50 5.53
N SER A 601 3.68 20.68 6.39
CA SER A 601 3.28 20.60 7.79
C SER A 601 3.26 21.99 8.43
N THR A 602 2.11 22.38 8.94
CA THR A 602 1.96 23.60 9.75
C THR A 602 2.51 23.40 11.17
N LEU A 603 2.98 22.20 11.50
CA LEU A 603 3.63 21.90 12.78
C LEU A 603 4.97 22.63 12.83
N LYS A 604 5.06 23.65 13.66
CA LYS A 604 6.28 24.44 13.89
C LYS A 604 7.41 23.51 14.29
N SER A 605 8.52 23.57 13.53
CA SER A 605 9.78 22.88 13.78
C SER A 605 10.34 23.24 15.16
N LYS A 606 10.10 22.40 16.17
CA LYS A 606 10.77 22.54 17.48
C LYS A 606 11.98 21.61 17.65
N GLU A 607 12.29 20.77 16.66
CA GLU A 607 13.47 19.89 16.71
C GLU A 607 14.19 19.84 15.35
N ARG A 608 14.94 20.89 15.05
CA ARG A 608 16.05 20.83 14.07
C ARG A 608 17.35 21.07 14.80
N THR A 609 17.86 20.03 15.45
CA THR A 609 19.30 19.96 15.78
C THR A 609 19.73 18.49 15.69
N ASN A 610 20.64 18.24 14.76
CA ASN A 610 21.51 17.07 14.64
C ASN A 610 20.90 15.72 14.21
N MET A 611 20.74 15.52 12.92
CA MET A 611 21.08 14.23 12.32
C MET A 611 21.64 14.46 10.91
N GLY A 612 22.94 14.30 10.78
CA GLY A 612 23.60 14.07 9.50
C GLY A 612 23.30 12.65 9.02
N PRO A 613 23.48 12.35 7.72
CA PRO A 613 23.19 11.03 7.17
C PRO A 613 24.13 10.00 7.81
N LYS A 614 23.58 9.10 8.59
CA LYS A 614 24.25 7.87 9.00
C LYS A 614 23.82 6.78 8.05
N SER A 615 24.80 6.24 7.33
CA SER A 615 24.71 4.99 6.57
C SER A 615 24.04 3.90 7.42
N MET A 616 22.98 3.31 6.89
CA MET A 616 22.50 2.00 7.30
C MET A 616 23.30 0.91 6.62
#